data_71ddfbe1ad97a75b34640731b9fecb5e
#
_entry.id   71ddfbe1ad97a75b34640731b9fecb5e
#
_cell.length_a   1.000
_cell.length_b   1.000
_cell.length_c   1.000
_cell.angle_alpha   90.00
_cell.angle_beta   90.00
_cell.angle_gamma   90.00
#
_symmetry.space_group_name_H-M   'P 1'
#
loop_
_entity.id
_entity.type
_entity.pdbx_description
1 polymer ?
#
loop_
_entity_poly.entity_id
_entity_poly.type
_entity_poly.pdbx_seq_one_letter_code
_entity_poly.pdbx_strand_id
1 'polypeptide(L)'
;MKQILFILILLPIFFSCKNEQKEKEKQIAQLVNEWQGKEIKFPDNLIFTRYLTDTTNFQIPQSEYKVLVYVDSIGCTSCKLQLHKWKELIEYTDSATQGKVPFLFFFHPKDTKKIRYLLKRDGFDRPICIDLDDQLNKL
;
A
#
# COMPACT_ATOMS: atom_id res chain seq x y z
N MET A 1 -20.13 -27.83 40.60
CA MET A 1 -19.99 -28.45 39.26
C MET A 1 -20.35 -27.53 38.11
N LYS A 2 -21.47 -26.77 38.15
CA LYS A 2 -21.84 -25.83 37.02
C LYS A 2 -20.83 -24.70 36.79
N GLN A 3 -20.19 -24.15 37.80
CA GLN A 3 -19.22 -23.06 37.67
C GLN A 3 -17.90 -23.52 37.04
N ILE A 4 -17.45 -24.74 37.29
CA ILE A 4 -16.23 -25.31 36.73
C ILE A 4 -16.43 -25.60 35.22
N LEU A 5 -17.63 -26.01 34.82
CA LEU A 5 -18.00 -26.26 33.44
C LEU A 5 -17.96 -24.96 32.62
N PHE A 6 -18.37 -23.82 33.20
CA PHE A 6 -18.38 -22.50 32.56
C PHE A 6 -16.96 -21.96 32.30
N ILE A 7 -16.04 -22.22 33.24
CA ILE A 7 -14.61 -21.82 33.12
C ILE A 7 -13.92 -22.66 32.05
N LEU A 8 -14.27 -23.94 31.92
CA LEU A 8 -13.66 -24.83 30.91
C LEU A 8 -14.05 -24.47 29.47
N ILE A 9 -15.23 -23.88 29.27
CA ILE A 9 -15.72 -23.44 27.95
C ILE A 9 -15.10 -22.10 27.51
N LEU A 10 -14.70 -21.24 28.44
CA LEU A 10 -14.11 -19.91 28.14
C LEU A 10 -12.61 -19.94 27.82
N LEU A 11 -11.89 -20.98 28.23
CA LEU A 11 -10.44 -21.10 28.04
C LEU A 11 -9.98 -21.17 26.59
N PRO A 12 -10.66 -21.83 25.61
CA PRO A 12 -10.17 -21.95 24.24
C PRO A 12 -10.28 -20.64 23.43
N ILE A 13 -11.11 -19.67 23.86
CA ILE A 13 -11.33 -18.44 23.13
C ILE A 13 -10.07 -17.54 23.13
N PHE A 14 -9.26 -17.60 24.20
CA PHE A 14 -8.04 -16.78 24.31
C PHE A 14 -6.84 -17.32 23.50
N PHE A 15 -6.85 -18.58 23.10
CA PHE A 15 -5.75 -19.16 22.32
C PHE A 15 -5.90 -18.96 20.81
N SER A 16 -7.11 -18.70 20.30
CA SER A 16 -7.36 -18.57 18.87
C SER A 16 -6.75 -17.30 18.28
N CYS A 17 -6.80 -16.16 18.97
CA CYS A 17 -6.26 -14.89 18.48
C CYS A 17 -4.73 -14.86 18.32
N LYS A 18 -3.99 -15.57 19.17
CA LYS A 18 -2.51 -15.60 19.09
C LYS A 18 -1.98 -16.36 17.89
N ASN A 19 -2.70 -17.35 17.40
CA ASN A 19 -2.28 -18.14 16.22
C ASN A 19 -2.45 -17.34 14.91
N GLU A 20 -3.52 -16.57 14.79
CA GLU A 20 -3.79 -15.78 13.59
C GLU A 20 -2.77 -14.65 13.38
N GLN A 21 -2.35 -14.01 14.47
CA GLN A 21 -1.34 -12.95 14.41
C GLN A 21 0.04 -13.50 13.99
N LYS A 22 0.46 -14.63 14.57
CA LYS A 22 1.72 -15.29 14.20
C LYS A 22 1.74 -15.74 12.74
N GLU A 23 0.60 -16.23 12.24
CA GLU A 23 0.51 -16.63 10.83
C GLU A 23 0.62 -15.43 9.89
N LYS A 24 -0.01 -14.30 10.21
CA LYS A 24 0.14 -13.05 9.48
C LYS A 24 1.58 -12.53 9.49
N GLU A 25 2.23 -12.56 10.63
CA GLU A 25 3.65 -12.16 10.75
C GLU A 25 4.56 -13.05 9.90
N LYS A 26 4.31 -14.36 9.88
CA LYS A 26 5.05 -15.31 9.04
C LYS A 26 4.84 -15.06 7.54
N GLN A 27 3.59 -14.80 7.12
CA GLN A 27 3.27 -14.46 5.74
C GLN A 27 3.94 -13.16 5.31
N ILE A 28 3.95 -12.15 6.17
CA ILE A 28 4.66 -10.88 5.90
C ILE A 28 6.17 -11.12 5.79
N ALA A 29 6.76 -11.89 6.70
CA ALA A 29 8.19 -12.21 6.64
C ALA A 29 8.56 -13.00 5.37
N GLN A 30 7.72 -13.94 4.95
CA GLN A 30 7.91 -14.66 3.69
C GLN A 30 7.85 -13.70 2.49
N LEU A 31 6.85 -12.82 2.44
CA LEU A 31 6.72 -11.84 1.38
C LEU A 31 7.94 -10.92 1.29
N VAL A 32 8.41 -10.41 2.43
CA VAL A 32 9.62 -9.58 2.48
C VAL A 32 10.83 -10.33 1.95
N ASN A 33 11.04 -11.59 2.38
CA ASN A 33 12.15 -12.41 1.92
C ASN A 33 12.06 -12.72 0.41
N GLU A 34 10.86 -12.91 -0.11
CA GLU A 34 10.65 -13.15 -1.55
C GLU A 34 10.98 -11.93 -2.41
N TRP A 35 10.73 -10.73 -1.90
CA TRP A 35 10.99 -9.49 -2.61
C TRP A 35 12.39 -8.91 -2.38
N GLN A 36 13.05 -9.32 -1.31
CA GLN A 36 14.40 -8.84 -0.99
C GLN A 36 15.40 -9.19 -2.09
N GLY A 37 16.07 -8.17 -2.60
CA GLY A 37 17.07 -8.32 -3.66
C GLY A 37 16.51 -8.47 -5.07
N LYS A 38 15.18 -8.43 -5.25
CA LYS A 38 14.57 -8.38 -6.59
C LYS A 38 14.64 -6.98 -7.17
N GLU A 39 15.01 -6.89 -8.43
CA GLU A 39 14.96 -5.65 -9.19
C GLU A 39 13.53 -5.37 -9.65
N ILE A 40 13.02 -4.17 -9.34
CA ILE A 40 11.72 -3.71 -9.84
C ILE A 40 11.95 -3.01 -11.18
N LYS A 41 11.41 -3.58 -12.26
CA LYS A 41 11.46 -2.99 -13.59
C LYS A 41 10.18 -2.21 -13.86
N PHE A 42 10.34 -0.91 -14.10
CA PHE A 42 9.20 -0.07 -14.46
C PHE A 42 8.90 -0.21 -15.96
N PRO A 43 7.62 -0.25 -16.36
CA PRO A 43 7.23 -0.19 -17.77
C PRO A 43 7.73 1.09 -18.45
N ASP A 44 8.02 1.03 -19.76
CA ASP A 44 8.60 2.17 -20.50
C ASP A 44 7.64 3.36 -20.67
N ASN A 45 6.33 3.10 -20.74
CA ASN A 45 5.31 4.10 -21.07
C ASN A 45 4.44 4.47 -19.86
N LEU A 46 5.05 4.93 -18.79
CA LEU A 46 4.32 5.33 -17.59
C LEU A 46 3.69 6.71 -17.76
N ILE A 47 2.40 6.80 -17.51
CA ILE A 47 1.66 8.06 -17.49
C ILE A 47 1.26 8.36 -16.05
N PHE A 48 1.83 9.43 -15.52
CA PHE A 48 1.46 9.94 -14.21
C PHE A 48 0.42 11.04 -14.33
N THR A 49 -0.57 11.00 -13.45
CA THR A 49 -1.67 11.97 -13.41
C THR A 49 -1.90 12.48 -12.01
N ARG A 50 -2.43 13.69 -11.87
CA ARG A 50 -3.02 14.18 -10.62
C ARG A 50 -4.52 13.92 -10.65
N TYR A 51 -5.04 13.42 -9.55
CA TYR A 51 -6.46 13.06 -9.38
C TYR A 51 -7.03 12.15 -10.49
N LEU A 52 -6.18 11.41 -11.21
CA LEU A 52 -6.55 10.60 -12.38
C LEU A 52 -7.26 11.41 -13.49
N THR A 53 -6.95 12.67 -13.61
CA THR A 53 -7.51 13.57 -14.64
C THR A 53 -6.42 14.31 -15.41
N ASP A 54 -5.50 14.92 -14.68
CA ASP A 54 -4.54 15.85 -15.27
C ASP A 54 -3.19 15.16 -15.45
N THR A 55 -2.79 14.92 -16.69
CA THR A 55 -1.47 14.36 -17.02
C THR A 55 -0.37 15.29 -16.52
N THR A 56 0.67 14.72 -15.94
CA THR A 56 1.83 15.45 -15.42
C THR A 56 3.10 15.04 -16.14
N ASN A 57 4.06 15.96 -16.26
CA ASN A 57 5.40 15.66 -16.77
C ASN A 57 6.30 15.02 -15.69
N PHE A 58 5.68 14.30 -14.74
CA PHE A 58 6.44 13.64 -13.70
C PHE A 58 7.25 12.49 -14.28
N GLN A 59 8.53 12.48 -13.98
CA GLN A 59 9.44 11.39 -14.29
C GLN A 59 9.94 10.76 -12.99
N ILE A 60 10.19 9.45 -13.01
CA ILE A 60 10.73 8.76 -11.85
C ILE A 60 12.11 9.33 -11.52
N PRO A 61 12.29 9.94 -10.33
CA PRO A 61 13.55 10.55 -9.98
C PRO A 61 14.70 9.55 -9.91
N GLN A 62 15.87 9.99 -10.35
CA GLN A 62 17.12 9.24 -10.18
C GLN A 62 17.63 9.47 -8.75
N SER A 63 17.19 8.64 -7.82
CA SER A 63 17.59 8.67 -6.41
C SER A 63 18.01 7.29 -5.94
N GLU A 64 18.93 7.26 -4.97
CA GLU A 64 19.46 6.01 -4.41
C GLU A 64 18.36 5.17 -3.77
N TYR A 65 17.46 5.83 -3.04
CA TYR A 65 16.32 5.19 -2.39
C TYR A 65 15.00 5.74 -2.94
N LYS A 66 14.02 4.87 -3.09
CA LYS A 66 12.66 5.21 -3.52
C LYS A 66 11.66 4.40 -2.71
N VAL A 67 10.53 4.99 -2.37
CA VAL A 67 9.40 4.26 -1.78
C VAL A 67 8.38 3.99 -2.88
N LEU A 68 8.17 2.72 -3.22
CA LEU A 68 7.13 2.29 -4.15
C LEU A 68 5.88 1.91 -3.36
N VAL A 69 4.77 2.57 -3.64
CA VAL A 69 3.45 2.28 -3.09
C VAL A 69 2.58 1.69 -4.19
N TYR A 70 2.32 0.39 -4.10
CA TYR A 70 1.44 -0.31 -5.03
C TYR A 70 0.12 -0.66 -4.35
N VAL A 71 -0.99 -0.26 -4.96
CA VAL A 71 -2.34 -0.57 -4.47
C VAL A 71 -3.08 -1.39 -5.51
N ASP A 72 -3.26 -2.67 -5.22
CA ASP A 72 -3.97 -3.61 -6.08
C ASP A 72 -5.49 -3.43 -6.05
N SER A 73 -6.17 -4.21 -6.91
CA SER A 73 -7.64 -4.22 -7.01
C SER A 73 -8.33 -5.15 -6.01
N ILE A 74 -7.58 -5.88 -5.18
CA ILE A 74 -8.13 -6.90 -4.28
C ILE A 74 -8.65 -6.26 -3.00
N GLY A 75 -9.87 -6.60 -2.57
CA GLY A 75 -10.44 -6.16 -1.29
C GLY A 75 -10.91 -4.69 -1.28
N CYS A 76 -10.87 -4.08 -0.08
CA CYS A 76 -11.36 -2.71 0.14
C CYS A 76 -10.32 -1.67 -0.27
N THR A 77 -10.47 -1.07 -1.44
CA THR A 77 -9.55 -0.04 -1.95
C THR A 77 -9.45 1.17 -1.00
N SER A 78 -10.58 1.67 -0.47
CA SER A 78 -10.56 2.82 0.45
C SER A 78 -9.84 2.50 1.77
N CYS A 79 -9.91 1.25 2.23
CA CYS A 79 -9.19 0.82 3.43
C CYS A 79 -7.68 0.74 3.19
N LYS A 80 -7.25 0.37 1.98
CA LYS A 80 -5.85 0.24 1.61
C LYS A 80 -5.20 1.59 1.31
N LEU A 81 -5.93 2.51 0.72
CA LEU A 81 -5.38 3.80 0.29
C LEU A 81 -4.79 4.62 1.45
N GLN A 82 -5.47 4.69 2.61
CA GLN A 82 -5.02 5.43 3.81
C GLN A 82 -4.27 6.73 3.50
N LEU A 83 -4.81 7.54 2.57
CA LEU A 83 -4.11 8.69 1.97
C LEU A 83 -3.58 9.71 2.99
N HIS A 84 -4.27 9.89 4.11
CA HIS A 84 -3.81 10.75 5.21
C HIS A 84 -2.50 10.28 5.81
N LYS A 85 -2.33 8.96 6.03
CA LYS A 85 -1.09 8.40 6.57
C LYS A 85 0.07 8.53 5.59
N TRP A 86 -0.20 8.41 4.29
CA TRP A 86 0.82 8.65 3.28
C TRP A 86 1.26 10.11 3.25
N LYS A 87 0.34 11.07 3.41
CA LYS A 87 0.71 12.49 3.51
C LYS A 87 1.63 12.74 4.69
N GLU A 88 1.25 12.27 5.88
CA GLU A 88 2.06 12.39 7.10
C GLU A 88 3.45 11.75 6.93
N LEU A 89 3.51 10.54 6.36
CA LEU A 89 4.78 9.85 6.14
C LEU A 89 5.67 10.58 5.12
N ILE A 90 5.09 11.12 4.05
CA ILE A 90 5.82 11.90 3.05
C ILE A 90 6.40 13.16 3.70
N GLU A 91 5.60 13.92 4.43
CA GLU A 91 6.03 15.15 5.12
C GLU A 91 7.17 14.85 6.11
N TYR A 92 7.04 13.79 6.90
CA TYR A 92 8.09 13.35 7.81
C TYR A 92 9.37 12.97 7.05
N THR A 93 9.25 12.16 5.99
CA THR A 93 10.39 11.69 5.21
C THR A 93 11.07 12.84 4.47
N ASP A 94 10.31 13.75 3.85
CA ASP A 94 10.83 14.93 3.16
C ASP A 94 11.62 15.81 4.14
N SER A 95 11.10 16.00 5.36
CA SER A 95 11.81 16.74 6.41
C SER A 95 13.11 16.04 6.84
N ALA A 96 13.07 14.72 7.07
CA ALA A 96 14.22 13.96 7.55
C ALA A 96 15.32 13.78 6.50
N THR A 97 14.95 13.69 5.22
CA THR A 97 15.86 13.37 4.11
C THR A 97 16.10 14.53 3.16
N GLN A 98 15.55 15.71 3.43
CA GLN A 98 15.58 16.87 2.55
C GLN A 98 15.01 16.54 1.14
N GLY A 99 13.96 15.74 1.10
CA GLY A 99 13.30 15.33 -0.15
C GLY A 99 14.08 14.32 -1.02
N LYS A 100 15.13 13.68 -0.47
CA LYS A 100 15.97 12.73 -1.23
C LYS A 100 15.32 11.37 -1.49
N VAL A 101 14.24 11.04 -0.78
CA VAL A 101 13.53 9.76 -0.91
C VAL A 101 12.15 9.99 -1.53
N PRO A 102 12.00 9.89 -2.86
CA PRO A 102 10.73 10.09 -3.52
C PRO A 102 9.77 8.92 -3.28
N PHE A 103 8.48 9.26 -3.21
CA PHE A 103 7.38 8.30 -3.17
C PHE A 103 6.75 8.16 -4.54
N LEU A 104 6.62 6.92 -5.00
CA LEU A 104 6.04 6.56 -6.29
C LEU A 104 4.73 5.81 -6.05
N PHE A 105 3.62 6.33 -6.56
CA PHE A 105 2.30 5.74 -6.38
C PHE A 105 1.81 5.07 -7.65
N PHE A 106 1.56 3.76 -7.55
CA PHE A 106 1.00 2.94 -8.63
C PHE A 106 -0.28 2.28 -8.13
N PHE A 107 -1.35 2.46 -8.87
CA PHE A 107 -2.65 1.90 -8.51
C PHE A 107 -3.19 1.03 -9.63
N HIS A 108 -3.64 -0.16 -9.29
CA HIS A 108 -4.40 -1.05 -10.16
C HIS A 108 -5.84 -1.17 -9.65
N PRO A 109 -6.73 -0.19 -9.95
CA PRO A 109 -8.07 -0.13 -9.39
C PRO A 109 -9.09 -0.92 -10.20
N LYS A 110 -10.10 -1.51 -9.53
CA LYS A 110 -11.34 -1.96 -10.17
C LYS A 110 -12.23 -0.79 -10.61
N ASP A 111 -12.21 0.29 -9.86
CA ASP A 111 -13.06 1.47 -10.06
C ASP A 111 -12.25 2.76 -9.93
N THR A 112 -11.88 3.30 -11.10
CA THR A 112 -11.12 4.55 -11.18
C THR A 112 -11.93 5.78 -10.73
N LYS A 113 -13.27 5.75 -10.88
CA LYS A 113 -14.14 6.86 -10.42
C LYS A 113 -14.11 6.98 -8.92
N LYS A 114 -14.19 5.84 -8.23
CA LYS A 114 -14.11 5.79 -6.76
C LYS A 114 -12.76 6.30 -6.25
N ILE A 115 -11.66 5.89 -6.87
CA ILE A 115 -10.32 6.38 -6.50
C ILE A 115 -10.21 7.88 -6.72
N ARG A 116 -10.62 8.38 -7.87
CA ARG A 116 -10.62 9.83 -8.16
C ARG A 116 -11.38 10.63 -7.10
N TYR A 117 -12.54 10.14 -6.70
CA TYR A 117 -13.31 10.78 -5.64
C TYR A 117 -12.52 10.82 -4.32
N LEU A 118 -11.90 9.71 -3.92
CA LEU A 118 -11.12 9.62 -2.68
C LEU A 118 -9.90 10.55 -2.71
N LEU A 119 -9.17 10.58 -3.81
CA LEU A 119 -8.02 11.46 -3.98
C LEU A 119 -8.39 12.95 -3.85
N LYS A 120 -9.51 13.35 -4.49
CA LYS A 120 -10.01 14.73 -4.40
C LYS A 120 -10.52 15.06 -3.00
N ARG A 121 -11.30 14.17 -2.39
CA ARG A 121 -11.84 14.35 -1.04
C ARG A 121 -10.73 14.56 -0.01
N ASP A 122 -9.67 13.78 -0.11
CA ASP A 122 -8.57 13.78 0.86
C ASP A 122 -7.44 14.75 0.46
N GLY A 123 -7.61 15.50 -0.64
CA GLY A 123 -6.62 16.45 -1.14
C GLY A 123 -5.26 15.81 -1.42
N PHE A 124 -5.24 14.61 -2.00
CA PHE A 124 -4.01 13.90 -2.34
C PHE A 124 -3.62 14.20 -3.78
N ASP A 125 -2.81 15.24 -3.96
CA ASP A 125 -2.42 15.81 -5.26
C ASP A 125 -1.12 15.23 -5.85
N ARG A 126 -0.58 14.17 -5.24
CA ARG A 126 0.66 13.54 -5.72
C ARG A 126 0.47 12.87 -7.08
N PRO A 127 1.51 12.83 -7.91
CA PRO A 127 1.48 12.08 -9.18
C PRO A 127 1.23 10.60 -8.93
N ILE A 128 0.26 10.04 -9.66
CA ILE A 128 -0.14 8.63 -9.55
C ILE A 128 -0.13 8.03 -10.95
N CYS A 129 0.47 6.87 -11.08
CA CYS A 129 0.38 6.04 -12.27
C CYS A 129 -0.73 4.99 -12.10
N ILE A 130 -1.60 4.85 -13.10
CA ILE A 130 -2.57 3.75 -13.13
C ILE A 130 -1.99 2.62 -13.96
N ASP A 131 -1.76 1.50 -13.29
CA ASP A 131 -1.31 0.26 -13.90
C ASP A 131 -2.52 -0.61 -14.25
N LEU A 132 -3.15 -0.34 -15.41
CA LEU A 132 -4.35 -1.07 -15.84
C LEU A 132 -4.09 -2.54 -16.12
N ASP A 133 -2.90 -2.85 -16.59
CA ASP A 133 -2.51 -4.20 -17.00
C ASP A 133 -1.89 -5.01 -15.88
N ASP A 134 -1.80 -4.44 -14.66
CA ASP A 134 -1.21 -5.06 -13.48
C ASP A 134 0.24 -5.53 -13.73
N GLN A 135 0.99 -4.71 -14.47
CA GLN A 135 2.34 -5.07 -14.94
C GLN A 135 3.34 -5.17 -13.78
N LEU A 136 3.23 -4.25 -12.80
CA LEU A 136 4.12 -4.25 -11.64
C LEU A 136 3.89 -5.44 -10.69
N ASN A 137 2.71 -6.03 -10.70
CA ASN A 137 2.40 -7.19 -9.84
C ASN A 137 2.77 -8.54 -10.49
N LYS A 138 3.11 -8.52 -11.77
CA LYS A 138 3.50 -9.71 -12.55
C LYS A 138 5.00 -9.94 -12.63
N LEU A 139 5.78 -9.14 -11.89
CA LEU A 139 7.25 -9.21 -11.86
C LEU A 139 7.79 -10.40 -11.07
#